data_e664cfbb95d2ce701755e38afe25ac5c
#
_entry.id   e664cfbb95d2ce701755e38afe25ac5c
#
_cell.length_a   1.000
_cell.length_b   1.000
_cell.length_c   1.000
_cell.angle_alpha   90.00
_cell.angle_beta   90.00
_cell.angle_gamma   90.00
#
_symmetry.space_group_name_H-M   'P 1'
#
loop_
_entity.id
_entity.type
_entity.pdbx_description
1 polymer ?
#
loop_
_entity_poly.entity_id
_entity_poly.type
_entity_poly.pdbx_seq_one_letter_code
_entity_poly.pdbx_strand_id
1 'polypeptide(L)'
;LRERGLCQTIPGVRLWDLEKKPEKKPGLRYPLVAKPFDGRSSQGLHILESEADLEFLLHTCNEEQKKQYLVQPKIGGHVITVDVVRNPESGQVFCLPRRELLRTLNGAGTSVCVFRNEKLEQQCRNIAKAVGIRGCVNMEFIEADRDAGAYYFLECNPRFAGGVAFSGAAGYDMADAHIRCFTGEKLDEMSVTGEQYIARRYTEYHMKEKN
;
A
#
# COMPACT_ATOMS: atom_id res chain seq x y z
N LEU A 1 -8.45 9.55 -7.54
CA LEU A 1 -9.15 8.29 -7.24
C LEU A 1 -10.48 8.54 -6.52
N ARG A 2 -10.47 9.34 -5.45
CA ARG A 2 -11.68 9.68 -4.66
C ARG A 2 -12.74 10.37 -5.51
N GLU A 3 -12.38 11.40 -6.25
CA GLU A 3 -13.30 12.17 -7.10
C GLU A 3 -13.97 11.34 -8.19
N ARG A 4 -13.29 10.27 -8.63
CA ARG A 4 -13.83 9.31 -9.60
C ARG A 4 -14.57 8.13 -8.97
N GLY A 5 -14.71 8.10 -7.63
CA GLY A 5 -15.36 7.00 -6.92
C GLY A 5 -14.68 5.64 -7.05
N LEU A 6 -13.37 5.60 -7.37
CA LEU A 6 -12.65 4.35 -7.65
C LEU A 6 -12.29 3.58 -6.38
N CYS A 7 -12.04 4.28 -5.29
CA CYS A 7 -11.75 3.70 -3.97
C CYS A 7 -12.00 4.69 -2.84
N GLN A 8 -12.10 4.17 -1.63
CA GLN A 8 -12.06 4.99 -0.42
C GLN A 8 -10.62 5.47 -0.18
N THR A 9 -10.47 6.76 0.14
CA THR A 9 -9.19 7.35 0.53
C THR A 9 -9.34 8.02 1.89
N ILE A 10 -8.26 8.05 2.67
CA ILE A 10 -8.24 8.77 3.93
C ILE A 10 -8.15 10.27 3.60
N PRO A 11 -9.12 11.11 4.06
CA PRO A 11 -9.03 12.54 3.85
C PRO A 11 -7.80 13.11 4.56
N GLY A 12 -7.15 14.07 3.95
CA GLY A 12 -5.94 14.66 4.52
C GLY A 12 -5.79 16.12 4.17
N VAL A 13 -5.00 16.82 4.98
CA VAL A 13 -4.67 18.23 4.83
C VAL A 13 -3.15 18.37 4.84
N ARG A 14 -2.61 19.27 4.05
CA ARG A 14 -1.16 19.56 4.13
C ARG A 14 -0.83 20.23 5.45
N LEU A 15 0.30 19.89 6.04
CA LEU A 15 0.77 20.50 7.27
C LEU A 15 0.91 22.04 7.13
N TRP A 16 1.33 22.49 5.95
CA TRP A 16 1.36 23.91 5.58
C TRP A 16 0.00 24.59 5.67
N ASP A 17 -1.07 23.94 5.18
CA ASP A 17 -2.41 24.51 5.21
C ASP A 17 -2.98 24.55 6.62
N LEU A 18 -2.62 23.62 7.51
CA LEU A 18 -3.01 23.63 8.90
C LEU A 18 -2.40 24.80 9.68
N GLU A 19 -1.17 25.21 9.33
CA GLU A 19 -0.52 26.37 9.95
C GLU A 19 -1.13 27.69 9.48
N LYS A 20 -1.34 27.85 8.17
CA LYS A 20 -1.79 29.12 7.56
C LYS A 20 -3.29 29.35 7.65
N LYS A 21 -4.08 28.32 7.80
CA LYS A 21 -5.54 28.33 7.80
C LYS A 21 -6.10 27.41 8.89
N PRO A 22 -5.97 27.80 10.18
CA PRO A 22 -6.44 26.99 11.31
C PRO A 22 -7.94 26.63 11.22
N GLU A 23 -8.74 27.47 10.55
CA GLU A 23 -10.16 27.23 10.29
C GLU A 23 -10.40 26.01 9.38
N LYS A 24 -9.39 25.57 8.63
CA LYS A 24 -9.42 24.33 7.83
C LYS A 24 -9.09 23.07 8.61
N LYS A 25 -8.98 23.14 9.95
CA LYS A 25 -8.86 21.96 10.83
C LYS A 25 -10.21 21.21 11.04
N PRO A 26 -11.18 21.14 10.09
CA PRO A 26 -12.48 20.59 10.36
C PRO A 26 -12.37 19.10 10.62
N GLY A 27 -12.59 18.70 11.84
CA GLY A 27 -12.83 17.33 12.21
C GLY A 27 -11.62 16.41 12.24
N LEU A 28 -10.40 16.94 12.28
CA LEU A 28 -9.22 16.14 12.62
C LEU A 28 -9.36 15.64 14.05
N ARG A 29 -9.56 14.34 14.19
CA ARG A 29 -9.62 13.69 15.51
C ARG A 29 -8.34 12.92 15.71
N TYR A 30 -7.70 13.17 16.87
CA TYR A 30 -6.52 12.40 17.27
C TYR A 30 -6.89 10.94 17.56
N PRO A 31 -5.97 10.02 17.34
CA PRO A 31 -4.62 10.22 16.81
C PRO A 31 -4.60 10.51 15.29
N LEU A 32 -3.58 11.29 14.87
CA LEU A 32 -3.33 11.61 13.47
C LEU A 32 -2.05 10.94 12.99
N VAL A 33 -1.90 10.85 11.68
CA VAL A 33 -0.66 10.46 11.01
C VAL A 33 -0.20 11.62 10.16
N ALA A 34 1.04 12.07 10.36
CA ALA A 34 1.73 12.98 9.48
C ALA A 34 2.80 12.22 8.69
N LYS A 35 2.79 12.30 7.38
CA LYS A 35 3.73 11.59 6.51
C LYS A 35 4.12 12.43 5.29
N PRO A 36 5.38 12.31 4.79
CA PRO A 36 5.77 12.93 3.53
C PRO A 36 4.96 12.34 2.35
N PHE A 37 4.72 13.14 1.31
CA PHE A 37 4.08 12.66 0.08
C PHE A 37 4.92 11.62 -0.68
N ASP A 38 6.25 11.76 -0.61
CA ASP A 38 7.23 10.95 -1.32
C ASP A 38 8.07 10.05 -0.39
N GLY A 39 7.61 9.87 0.86
CA GLY A 39 8.28 9.03 1.86
C GLY A 39 8.40 7.57 1.43
N ARG A 40 9.49 6.92 1.85
CA ARG A 40 9.74 5.49 1.61
C ARG A 40 9.89 4.77 2.94
N SER A 41 9.39 3.53 3.03
CA SER A 41 9.59 2.65 4.20
C SER A 41 9.23 3.31 5.53
N SER A 42 8.13 4.06 5.58
CA SER A 42 7.66 4.83 6.74
C SER A 42 8.65 5.89 7.26
N GLN A 43 9.66 6.27 6.48
CA GLN A 43 10.57 7.35 6.85
C GLN A 43 9.83 8.68 6.96
N GLY A 44 10.05 9.41 8.05
CA GLY A 44 9.37 10.67 8.32
C GLY A 44 7.90 10.54 8.70
N LEU A 45 7.40 9.33 8.96
CA LEU A 45 6.06 9.14 9.48
C LEU A 45 6.02 9.46 10.98
N HIS A 46 5.11 10.34 11.38
CA HIS A 46 4.84 10.70 12.78
C HIS A 46 3.42 10.32 13.16
N ILE A 47 3.26 9.72 14.33
CA ILE A 47 1.97 9.57 14.98
C ILE A 47 1.80 10.75 15.93
N LEU A 48 0.71 11.47 15.77
CA LEU A 48 0.38 12.64 16.60
C LEU A 48 -0.80 12.23 17.48
N GLU A 49 -0.55 12.10 18.77
CA GLU A 49 -1.57 11.66 19.74
C GLU A 49 -2.35 12.86 20.32
N SER A 50 -1.80 14.08 20.16
CA SER A 50 -2.36 15.30 20.75
C SER A 50 -2.10 16.54 19.87
N GLU A 51 -2.76 17.66 20.23
CA GLU A 51 -2.48 18.98 19.64
C GLU A 51 -1.02 19.40 19.89
N ALA A 52 -0.46 19.09 21.07
CA ALA A 52 0.92 19.41 21.40
C ALA A 52 1.91 18.73 20.43
N ASP A 53 1.64 17.49 20.00
CA ASP A 53 2.49 16.80 19.01
C ASP A 53 2.41 17.47 17.65
N LEU A 54 1.22 17.95 17.25
CA LEU A 54 1.05 18.69 16.01
C LEU A 54 1.80 20.04 16.07
N GLU A 55 1.70 20.77 17.16
CA GLU A 55 2.42 22.02 17.37
C GLU A 55 3.93 21.80 17.35
N PHE A 56 4.42 20.76 18.02
CA PHE A 56 5.83 20.38 17.96
C PHE A 56 6.30 20.11 16.54
N LEU A 57 5.53 19.35 15.76
CA LEU A 57 5.85 19.08 14.35
C LEU A 57 5.87 20.37 13.52
N LEU A 58 4.89 21.27 13.72
CA LEU A 58 4.83 22.56 13.06
C LEU A 58 6.05 23.44 13.36
N HIS A 59 6.56 23.39 14.59
CA HIS A 59 7.74 24.17 14.99
C HIS A 59 9.07 23.58 14.50
N THR A 60 9.15 22.26 14.39
CA THR A 60 10.39 21.56 13.98
C THR A 60 10.58 21.45 12.47
N CYS A 61 9.50 21.45 11.69
CA CYS A 61 9.57 21.44 10.25
C CYS A 61 9.82 22.83 9.66
N ASN A 62 10.72 22.92 8.68
CA ASN A 62 10.85 24.13 7.87
C ASN A 62 9.70 24.25 6.85
N GLU A 63 9.60 25.40 6.17
CA GLU A 63 8.49 25.67 5.23
C GLU A 63 8.38 24.66 4.10
N GLU A 64 9.49 24.20 3.54
CA GLU A 64 9.49 23.22 2.45
C GLU A 64 9.02 21.85 2.94
N GLN A 65 9.46 21.43 4.12
CA GLN A 65 8.98 20.19 4.76
C GLN A 65 7.47 20.26 5.03
N LYS A 66 6.97 21.38 5.58
CA LYS A 66 5.51 21.55 5.82
C LYS A 66 4.67 21.39 4.55
N LYS A 67 5.16 21.86 3.41
CA LYS A 67 4.48 21.69 2.11
C LYS A 67 4.44 20.25 1.64
N GLN A 68 5.41 19.43 2.06
CA GLN A 68 5.53 18.03 1.66
C GLN A 68 4.82 17.05 2.59
N TYR A 69 4.39 17.50 3.77
CA TYR A 69 3.70 16.65 4.74
C TYR A 69 2.18 16.65 4.55
N LEU A 70 1.60 15.44 4.56
CA LEU A 70 0.17 15.21 4.63
C LEU A 70 -0.21 14.75 6.04
N VAL A 71 -1.20 15.40 6.64
CA VAL A 71 -1.78 15.04 7.94
C VAL A 71 -3.15 14.42 7.71
N GLN A 72 -3.37 13.24 8.26
CA GLN A 72 -4.57 12.43 8.07
C GLN A 72 -5.03 11.82 9.40
N PRO A 73 -6.33 11.52 9.60
CA PRO A 73 -6.76 10.66 10.70
C PRO A 73 -6.04 9.30 10.65
N LYS A 74 -5.58 8.81 11.82
CA LYS A 74 -5.05 7.46 11.93
C LYS A 74 -6.19 6.46 11.86
N ILE A 75 -6.16 5.59 10.88
CA ILE A 75 -7.09 4.47 10.77
C ILE A 75 -6.47 3.26 11.45
N GLY A 76 -7.16 2.73 12.47
CA GLY A 76 -6.81 1.42 13.07
C GLY A 76 -7.19 0.30 12.15
N GLY A 77 -6.31 -0.69 11.99
CA GLY A 77 -6.58 -1.81 11.11
C GLY A 77 -5.33 -2.54 10.62
N HIS A 78 -5.57 -3.48 9.72
CA HIS A 78 -4.51 -4.28 9.12
C HIS A 78 -4.06 -3.69 7.77
N VAL A 79 -2.75 -3.68 7.55
CA VAL A 79 -2.22 -3.35 6.23
C VAL A 79 -2.48 -4.52 5.28
N ILE A 80 -3.13 -4.21 4.18
CA ILE A 80 -3.35 -5.12 3.06
C ILE A 80 -2.48 -4.67 1.90
N THR A 81 -1.63 -5.55 1.44
CA THR A 81 -0.83 -5.36 0.23
C THR A 81 -1.47 -6.14 -0.91
N VAL A 82 -1.64 -5.53 -2.07
CA VAL A 82 -2.21 -6.18 -3.26
C VAL A 82 -1.20 -6.12 -4.38
N ASP A 83 -0.72 -7.29 -4.83
CA ASP A 83 0.00 -7.36 -6.10
C ASP A 83 -1.01 -7.32 -7.23
N VAL A 84 -0.84 -6.37 -8.14
CA VAL A 84 -1.75 -6.13 -9.26
C VAL A 84 -0.96 -6.20 -10.56
N VAL A 85 -1.37 -7.05 -11.47
CA VAL A 85 -0.80 -7.12 -12.82
C VAL A 85 -1.88 -6.81 -13.86
N ARG A 86 -1.57 -5.95 -14.82
CA ARG A 86 -2.47 -5.59 -15.90
C ARG A 86 -1.78 -5.71 -17.25
N ASN A 87 -2.39 -6.49 -18.16
CA ASN A 87 -2.05 -6.50 -19.57
C ASN A 87 -3.09 -5.66 -20.34
N PRO A 88 -2.71 -4.45 -20.83
CA PRO A 88 -3.65 -3.59 -21.54
C PRO A 88 -4.09 -4.15 -22.90
N GLU A 89 -3.29 -5.02 -23.54
CA GLU A 89 -3.58 -5.58 -24.86
C GLU A 89 -4.65 -6.67 -24.77
N SER A 90 -4.53 -7.59 -23.82
CA SER A 90 -5.56 -8.61 -23.58
C SER A 90 -6.73 -8.13 -22.72
N GLY A 91 -6.58 -6.97 -22.06
CA GLY A 91 -7.56 -6.45 -21.12
C GLY A 91 -7.57 -7.14 -19.75
N GLN A 92 -6.75 -8.18 -19.56
CA GLN A 92 -6.69 -8.96 -18.33
C GLN A 92 -6.09 -8.14 -17.18
N VAL A 93 -6.68 -8.29 -15.99
CA VAL A 93 -6.17 -7.69 -14.75
C VAL A 93 -6.35 -8.70 -13.62
N PHE A 94 -5.25 -9.13 -13.02
CA PHE A 94 -5.27 -9.99 -11.84
C PHE A 94 -4.77 -9.24 -10.62
N CYS A 95 -5.40 -9.54 -9.49
CA CYS A 95 -5.10 -8.91 -8.19
C CYS A 95 -5.01 -10.01 -7.15
N LEU A 96 -3.95 -10.00 -6.34
CA LEU A 96 -3.79 -10.96 -5.26
C LEU A 96 -3.52 -10.24 -3.94
N PRO A 97 -4.55 -10.08 -3.10
CA PRO A 97 -4.45 -9.46 -1.79
C PRO A 97 -3.74 -10.36 -0.79
N ARG A 98 -2.98 -9.74 0.12
CA ARG A 98 -2.46 -10.38 1.33
C ARG A 98 -2.56 -9.45 2.52
N ARG A 99 -2.95 -9.98 3.67
CA ARG A 99 -2.90 -9.30 4.96
C ARG A 99 -1.52 -9.52 5.57
N GLU A 100 -0.87 -8.43 5.94
CA GLU A 100 0.43 -8.47 6.62
C GLU A 100 0.23 -8.88 8.08
N LEU A 101 0.71 -10.06 8.49
CA LEU A 101 0.59 -10.57 9.85
C LEU A 101 1.77 -10.16 10.72
N LEU A 102 2.98 -10.28 10.19
CA LEU A 102 4.20 -9.80 10.83
C LEU A 102 5.03 -9.00 9.82
N ARG A 103 5.60 -7.91 10.30
CA ARG A 103 6.46 -7.01 9.51
C ARG A 103 7.79 -6.77 10.23
N THR A 104 8.83 -6.52 9.47
CA THR A 104 10.10 -5.99 9.99
C THR A 104 9.93 -4.52 10.38
N LEU A 105 10.90 -3.96 11.12
CA LEU A 105 10.89 -2.55 11.51
C LEU A 105 10.85 -1.58 10.31
N ASN A 106 11.41 -1.97 9.16
CA ASN A 106 11.37 -1.19 7.93
C ASN A 106 10.14 -1.51 7.05
N GLY A 107 9.14 -2.17 7.60
CA GLY A 107 7.83 -2.38 7.00
C GLY A 107 7.70 -3.54 6.01
N ALA A 108 8.73 -4.38 5.83
CA ALA A 108 8.64 -5.55 4.96
C ALA A 108 7.85 -6.68 5.64
N GLY A 109 6.87 -7.27 4.96
CA GLY A 109 6.14 -8.42 5.45
C GLY A 109 7.03 -9.66 5.59
N THR A 110 6.95 -10.36 6.73
CA THR A 110 7.64 -11.63 7.00
C THR A 110 6.70 -12.81 7.08
N SER A 111 5.45 -12.58 7.49
CA SER A 111 4.37 -13.55 7.34
C SER A 111 3.10 -12.86 6.91
N VAL A 112 2.30 -13.55 6.10
CA VAL A 112 1.11 -13.02 5.46
C VAL A 112 0.00 -14.05 5.43
N CYS A 113 -1.24 -13.58 5.32
CA CYS A 113 -2.39 -14.36 4.88
C CYS A 113 -2.77 -13.87 3.48
N VAL A 114 -2.53 -14.69 2.47
CA VAL A 114 -3.04 -14.46 1.11
C VAL A 114 -4.50 -14.87 1.08
N PHE A 115 -5.36 -14.04 0.48
CA PHE A 115 -6.80 -14.29 0.43
C PHE A 115 -7.43 -13.74 -0.85
N ARG A 116 -8.70 -14.02 -1.06
CA ARG A 116 -9.47 -13.48 -2.18
C ARG A 116 -10.57 -12.57 -1.62
N ASN A 117 -10.73 -11.40 -2.23
CA ASN A 117 -11.81 -10.47 -1.89
C ASN A 117 -12.24 -9.70 -3.14
N GLU A 118 -13.39 -10.07 -3.70
CA GLU A 118 -13.87 -9.52 -4.97
C GLU A 118 -14.08 -8.00 -4.92
N LYS A 119 -14.55 -7.45 -3.81
CA LYS A 119 -14.75 -6.00 -3.64
C LYS A 119 -13.42 -5.24 -3.72
N LEU A 120 -12.39 -5.72 -3.01
CA LEU A 120 -11.06 -5.12 -3.01
C LEU A 120 -10.37 -5.30 -4.37
N GLU A 121 -10.44 -6.49 -4.93
CA GLU A 121 -9.88 -6.80 -6.24
C GLU A 121 -10.52 -5.95 -7.34
N GLN A 122 -11.85 -5.72 -7.26
CA GLN A 122 -12.53 -4.86 -8.21
C GLN A 122 -12.10 -3.39 -8.10
N GLN A 123 -11.85 -2.90 -6.88
CA GLN A 123 -11.26 -1.57 -6.68
C GLN A 123 -9.87 -1.48 -7.34
N CYS A 124 -9.02 -2.48 -7.10
CA CYS A 124 -7.67 -2.54 -7.71
C CYS A 124 -7.75 -2.58 -9.24
N ARG A 125 -8.65 -3.39 -9.82
CA ARG A 125 -8.89 -3.45 -11.28
C ARG A 125 -9.31 -2.10 -11.83
N ASN A 126 -10.22 -1.41 -11.16
CA ASN A 126 -10.70 -0.10 -11.58
C ASN A 126 -9.58 0.94 -11.53
N ILE A 127 -8.78 0.97 -10.46
CA ILE A 127 -7.62 1.85 -10.33
C ILE A 127 -6.62 1.56 -11.45
N ALA A 128 -6.25 0.28 -11.65
CA ALA A 128 -5.27 -0.13 -12.65
C ALA A 128 -5.67 0.29 -14.07
N LYS A 129 -6.96 0.17 -14.42
CA LYS A 129 -7.50 0.63 -15.70
C LYS A 129 -7.49 2.16 -15.81
N ALA A 130 -7.93 2.86 -14.76
CA ALA A 130 -8.09 4.32 -14.78
C ALA A 130 -6.75 5.09 -14.88
N VAL A 131 -5.67 4.53 -14.31
CA VAL A 131 -4.33 5.13 -14.37
C VAL A 131 -3.44 4.53 -15.45
N GLY A 132 -3.95 3.57 -16.24
CA GLY A 132 -3.24 3.02 -17.39
C GLY A 132 -2.06 2.10 -17.03
N ILE A 133 -2.13 1.33 -15.95
CA ILE A 133 -1.06 0.43 -15.55
C ILE A 133 -0.78 -0.60 -16.67
N ARG A 134 0.51 -0.85 -16.94
CA ARG A 134 1.01 -2.00 -17.70
C ARG A 134 2.01 -2.76 -16.83
N GLY A 135 1.87 -4.07 -16.73
CA GLY A 135 2.71 -4.91 -15.89
C GLY A 135 2.26 -4.91 -14.43
N CYS A 136 3.17 -5.31 -13.54
CA CYS A 136 2.89 -5.49 -12.13
C CYS A 136 3.20 -4.22 -11.32
N VAL A 137 2.29 -3.89 -10.40
CA VAL A 137 2.45 -2.85 -9.38
C VAL A 137 2.02 -3.39 -8.03
N ASN A 138 2.40 -2.69 -6.97
CA ASN A 138 1.96 -2.95 -5.61
C ASN A 138 1.03 -1.84 -5.14
N MET A 139 -0.17 -2.20 -4.69
CA MET A 139 -1.12 -1.28 -4.05
C MET A 139 -1.23 -1.61 -2.56
N GLU A 140 -1.28 -0.59 -1.72
CA GLU A 140 -1.45 -0.76 -0.28
C GLU A 140 -2.75 -0.13 0.21
N PHE A 141 -3.41 -0.82 1.14
CA PHE A 141 -4.66 -0.42 1.77
C PHE A 141 -4.59 -0.65 3.28
N ILE A 142 -5.47 0.02 4.04
CA ILE A 142 -5.81 -0.37 5.40
C ILE A 142 -7.21 -0.98 5.39
N GLU A 143 -7.32 -2.22 5.87
CA GLU A 143 -8.60 -2.83 6.24
C GLU A 143 -8.97 -2.31 7.64
N ALA A 144 -10.01 -1.50 7.73
CA ALA A 144 -10.34 -0.80 8.97
C ALA A 144 -11.00 -1.74 10.00
N ASP A 145 -10.53 -1.68 11.26
CA ASP A 145 -11.07 -2.49 12.37
C ASP A 145 -12.55 -2.18 12.67
N ARG A 146 -12.93 -0.92 12.50
CA ARG A 146 -14.28 -0.43 12.88
C ARG A 146 -15.31 -0.51 11.77
N ASP A 147 -14.89 -0.83 10.55
CA ASP A 147 -15.76 -0.91 9.37
C ASP A 147 -15.35 -2.13 8.55
N ALA A 148 -15.83 -3.28 8.97
CA ALA A 148 -15.49 -4.57 8.36
C ALA A 148 -15.71 -4.55 6.84
N GLY A 149 -14.66 -4.81 6.08
CA GLY A 149 -14.68 -4.78 4.62
C GLY A 149 -14.56 -3.37 4.01
N ALA A 150 -14.23 -2.35 4.81
CA ALA A 150 -13.77 -1.06 4.30
C ALA A 150 -12.26 -1.07 4.10
N TYR A 151 -11.84 -0.80 2.86
CA TYR A 151 -10.44 -0.73 2.45
C TYR A 151 -10.09 0.70 2.05
N TYR A 152 -9.24 1.35 2.84
CA TYR A 152 -8.75 2.70 2.56
C TYR A 152 -7.44 2.62 1.80
N PHE A 153 -7.43 3.15 0.57
CA PHE A 153 -6.23 3.21 -0.26
C PHE A 153 -5.15 4.09 0.38
N LEU A 154 -3.93 3.57 0.46
CA LEU A 154 -2.77 4.27 0.98
C LEU A 154 -1.86 4.78 -0.13
N GLU A 155 -1.40 3.85 -0.98
CA GLU A 155 -0.42 4.14 -2.03
C GLU A 155 -0.43 3.09 -3.14
N CYS A 156 0.17 3.46 -4.27
CA CYS A 156 0.52 2.55 -5.36
C CYS A 156 2.01 2.70 -5.68
N ASN A 157 2.75 1.64 -5.52
CA ASN A 157 4.16 1.56 -5.84
C ASN A 157 4.32 0.97 -7.26
N PRO A 158 4.91 1.69 -8.25
CA PRO A 158 5.05 1.21 -9.63
C PRO A 158 6.21 0.22 -9.77
N ARG A 159 6.23 -0.80 -8.94
CA ARG A 159 7.23 -1.86 -8.85
C ARG A 159 6.63 -3.09 -8.18
N PHE A 160 7.36 -4.21 -8.24
CA PHE A 160 7.05 -5.37 -7.40
C PHE A 160 7.11 -5.02 -5.91
N ALA A 161 6.18 -5.58 -5.14
CA ALA A 161 6.29 -5.54 -3.68
C ALA A 161 7.52 -6.31 -3.19
N GLY A 162 8.09 -5.92 -2.06
CA GLY A 162 9.09 -6.73 -1.38
C GLY A 162 8.59 -8.14 -1.00
N GLY A 163 7.28 -8.32 -0.96
CA GLY A 163 6.59 -9.58 -0.70
C GLY A 163 6.07 -10.32 -1.93
N VAL A 164 6.45 -9.95 -3.16
CA VAL A 164 5.93 -10.59 -4.39
C VAL A 164 6.11 -12.11 -4.44
N ALA A 165 7.16 -12.64 -3.79
CA ALA A 165 7.38 -14.08 -3.66
C ALA A 165 6.25 -14.81 -2.92
N PHE A 166 5.48 -14.13 -2.06
CA PHE A 166 4.30 -14.72 -1.43
C PHE A 166 3.21 -15.03 -2.45
N SER A 167 3.06 -14.20 -3.49
CA SER A 167 2.12 -14.47 -4.58
C SER A 167 2.53 -15.70 -5.39
N GLY A 168 3.84 -15.87 -5.66
CA GLY A 168 4.38 -17.09 -6.27
C GLY A 168 4.16 -18.32 -5.40
N ALA A 169 4.43 -18.22 -4.09
CA ALA A 169 4.19 -19.32 -3.15
C ALA A 169 2.70 -19.68 -3.03
N ALA A 170 1.80 -18.71 -3.22
CA ALA A 170 0.36 -18.93 -3.26
C ALA A 170 -0.15 -19.54 -4.59
N GLY A 171 0.70 -19.62 -5.61
CA GLY A 171 0.38 -20.27 -6.88
C GLY A 171 0.16 -19.31 -8.06
N TYR A 172 0.61 -18.04 -7.96
CA TYR A 172 0.56 -17.13 -9.10
C TYR A 172 1.87 -16.34 -9.27
N ASP A 173 2.56 -16.60 -10.38
CA ASP A 173 3.84 -15.95 -10.70
C ASP A 173 3.62 -14.54 -11.27
N MET A 174 3.74 -13.53 -10.41
CA MET A 174 3.63 -12.12 -10.80
C MET A 174 4.80 -11.66 -11.67
N ALA A 175 5.97 -12.30 -11.60
CA ALA A 175 7.13 -11.91 -12.41
C ALA A 175 6.94 -12.38 -13.86
N ASP A 176 6.52 -13.63 -14.07
CA ASP A 176 6.17 -14.15 -15.40
C ASP A 176 5.01 -13.32 -16.00
N ALA A 177 3.94 -13.10 -15.23
CA ALA A 177 2.81 -12.29 -15.67
C ALA A 177 3.23 -10.86 -16.07
N HIS A 178 4.18 -10.25 -15.37
CA HIS A 178 4.73 -8.95 -15.72
C HIS A 178 5.42 -8.99 -17.11
N ILE A 179 6.27 -9.99 -17.35
CA ILE A 179 6.99 -10.15 -18.63
C ILE A 179 5.98 -10.28 -19.76
N ARG A 180 4.97 -11.12 -19.61
CA ARG A 180 3.90 -11.33 -20.61
C ARG A 180 3.17 -10.04 -21.01
N CYS A 181 3.05 -9.08 -20.07
CA CYS A 181 2.46 -7.77 -20.40
C CYS A 181 3.26 -6.98 -21.45
N PHE A 182 4.55 -7.34 -21.69
CA PHE A 182 5.44 -6.64 -22.63
C PHE A 182 5.82 -7.48 -23.85
N THR A 183 5.55 -8.80 -23.81
CA THR A 183 5.82 -9.72 -24.95
C THR A 183 4.59 -9.98 -25.82
N GLY A 184 3.43 -9.38 -25.47
CA GLY A 184 2.19 -9.57 -26.22
C GLY A 184 1.44 -10.87 -25.88
N GLU A 185 1.90 -11.61 -24.89
CA GLU A 185 1.26 -12.85 -24.45
C GLU A 185 0.09 -12.57 -23.50
N LYS A 186 -0.90 -13.47 -23.50
CA LYS A 186 -1.97 -13.43 -22.49
C LYS A 186 -1.44 -13.86 -21.13
N LEU A 187 -2.02 -13.31 -20.06
CA LEU A 187 -1.76 -13.78 -18.71
C LEU A 187 -2.42 -15.13 -18.47
N ASP A 188 -1.73 -15.98 -17.73
CA ASP A 188 -2.31 -17.23 -17.27
C ASP A 188 -3.44 -16.97 -16.27
N GLU A 189 -4.43 -17.85 -16.22
CA GLU A 189 -5.54 -17.73 -15.28
C GLU A 189 -5.06 -17.94 -13.84
N MET A 190 -5.54 -17.12 -12.92
CA MET A 190 -5.19 -17.19 -11.52
C MET A 190 -6.11 -18.19 -10.80
N SER A 191 -5.56 -19.31 -10.38
CA SER A 191 -6.27 -20.39 -9.68
C SER A 191 -6.21 -20.34 -8.16
N VAL A 192 -5.66 -19.26 -7.59
CA VAL A 192 -5.53 -19.10 -6.13
C VAL A 192 -6.91 -19.02 -5.48
N THR A 193 -7.17 -19.92 -4.53
CA THR A 193 -8.45 -20.02 -3.80
C THR A 193 -8.22 -20.12 -2.29
N GLY A 194 -9.21 -19.65 -1.53
CA GLY A 194 -9.17 -19.72 -0.06
C GLY A 194 -8.14 -18.80 0.57
N GLU A 195 -7.91 -19.00 1.87
CA GLU A 195 -6.88 -18.34 2.63
C GLU A 195 -5.63 -19.21 2.72
N GLN A 196 -4.46 -18.60 2.52
CA GLN A 196 -3.17 -19.27 2.62
C GLN A 196 -2.24 -18.48 3.53
N TYR A 197 -1.74 -19.14 4.58
CA TYR A 197 -0.80 -18.55 5.53
C TYR A 197 0.61 -18.89 5.11
N ILE A 198 1.40 -17.88 4.78
CA ILE A 198 2.75 -18.05 4.22
C ILE A 198 3.72 -17.20 5.03
N ALA A 199 4.88 -17.77 5.35
CA ALA A 199 5.94 -17.08 6.08
C ALA A 199 7.30 -17.26 5.40
N ARG A 200 8.20 -16.29 5.59
CA ARG A 200 9.60 -16.38 5.18
C ARG A 200 10.40 -17.11 6.24
N ARG A 201 11.37 -17.90 5.78
CA ARG A 201 12.39 -18.50 6.61
C ARG A 201 13.75 -17.96 6.19
N TYR A 202 14.52 -17.50 7.16
CA TYR A 202 15.93 -17.19 6.97
C TYR A 202 16.76 -18.43 7.29
N THR A 203 17.84 -18.65 6.54
CA THR A 203 18.73 -19.78 6.74
C THR A 203 20.16 -19.29 6.58
N GLU A 204 21.00 -19.61 7.54
CA GLU A 204 22.43 -19.33 7.51
C GLU A 204 23.10 -20.33 6.56
N TYR A 205 24.13 -19.86 5.85
CA TYR A 205 24.95 -20.69 4.99
C TYR A 205 26.40 -20.21 4.99
N HIS A 206 27.30 -21.13 4.81
CA HIS A 206 28.71 -20.81 4.67
C HIS A 206 28.98 -20.19 3.30
N MET A 207 29.55 -18.99 3.29
CA MET A 207 30.11 -18.42 2.06
C MET A 207 31.49 -19.05 1.80
N LYS A 208 31.68 -19.62 0.61
CA LYS A 208 33.01 -20.04 0.20
C LYS A 208 33.86 -18.78 -0.10
N GLU A 209 35.04 -18.70 0.51
CA GLU A 209 35.98 -17.68 0.13
C GLU A 209 36.28 -17.82 -1.37
N LYS A 210 36.25 -16.71 -2.08
CA LYS A 210 36.75 -16.69 -3.45
C LYS A 210 38.28 -16.74 -3.35
N ASN A 211 38.88 -17.86 -3.77
CA ASN A 211 40.33 -17.93 -4.05
C ASN A 211 40.68 -16.99 -5.20
#